data_3a5400b635e0fb07c8a66fe9cf575767
#
_entry.id   3a5400b635e0fb07c8a66fe9cf575767
#
_cell.length_a   1.000
_cell.length_b   1.000
_cell.length_c   1.000
_cell.angle_alpha   90.00
_cell.angle_beta   90.00
_cell.angle_gamma   90.00
#
_symmetry.space_group_name_H-M   'P 1'
#
loop_
_entity.id
_entity.type
_entity.pdbx_description
1 polymer ?
#
loop_
_entity_poly.entity_id
_entity_poly.type
_entity_poly.pdbx_seq_one_letter_code
_entity_poly.pdbx_strand_id
1 'polypeptide(L)'
;MIRVLAITALALVLLSGCGFAPRGSAELAPELSALNMNLPSNDPLARELSTLLRAGGRTLVSANDATAQMVFERNNLARDVQSVGATARVREFALRYDVAFRVQALDGRELVPLTQLEINRDYTFDQGQVLGAASEEEFLRDEMTREMAQRIIRALATR
;
A
#
# COMPACT_ATOMS: atom_id res chain seq x y z
N MET A 1 -35.64 -40.79 -19.34
CA MET A 1 -35.32 -40.23 -18.03
C MET A 1 -33.83 -40.42 -17.65
N ILE A 2 -33.25 -41.58 -17.81
CA ILE A 2 -31.81 -41.84 -17.47
C ILE A 2 -30.81 -40.92 -18.23
N ARG A 3 -31.06 -40.65 -19.53
CA ARG A 3 -30.18 -39.80 -20.34
C ARG A 3 -30.17 -38.33 -19.88
N VAL A 4 -31.29 -37.80 -19.41
CA VAL A 4 -31.38 -36.43 -18.89
C VAL A 4 -30.68 -36.35 -17.56
N LEU A 5 -30.81 -37.36 -16.68
CA LEU A 5 -30.11 -37.40 -15.41
C LEU A 5 -28.57 -37.43 -15.59
N ALA A 6 -28.09 -38.21 -16.58
CA ALA A 6 -26.67 -38.30 -16.90
C ALA A 6 -26.06 -36.97 -17.40
N ILE A 7 -26.82 -36.22 -18.23
CA ILE A 7 -26.39 -34.92 -18.75
C ILE A 7 -26.34 -33.87 -17.61
N THR A 8 -27.33 -33.90 -16.69
CA THR A 8 -27.35 -32.97 -15.55
C THR A 8 -26.21 -33.27 -14.57
N ALA A 9 -25.90 -34.53 -14.31
CA ALA A 9 -24.78 -34.90 -13.46
C ALA A 9 -23.42 -34.51 -14.08
N LEU A 10 -23.25 -34.70 -15.39
CA LEU A 10 -22.05 -34.27 -16.11
C LEU A 10 -21.88 -32.75 -16.08
N ALA A 11 -22.97 -31.98 -16.22
CA ALA A 11 -22.94 -30.51 -16.14
C ALA A 11 -22.53 -30.03 -14.74
N LEU A 12 -23.02 -30.66 -13.67
CA LEU A 12 -22.62 -30.33 -12.29
C LEU A 12 -21.12 -30.56 -12.02
N VAL A 13 -20.55 -31.64 -12.58
CA VAL A 13 -19.12 -31.94 -12.42
C VAL A 13 -18.24 -30.92 -13.15
N LEU A 14 -18.70 -30.39 -14.28
CA LEU A 14 -17.95 -29.37 -15.05
C LEU A 14 -18.00 -27.99 -14.37
N LEU A 15 -19.00 -27.67 -13.57
CA LEU A 15 -19.08 -26.40 -12.81
C LEU A 15 -18.17 -26.40 -11.55
N SER A 16 -17.78 -27.55 -11.02
CA SER A 16 -16.87 -27.62 -9.85
C SER A 16 -15.39 -27.40 -10.19
N GLY A 17 -15.04 -27.29 -11.48
CA GLY A 17 -13.66 -27.13 -11.96
C GLY A 17 -13.12 -25.71 -11.99
N CYS A 18 -13.89 -24.67 -11.63
CA CYS A 18 -13.36 -23.32 -11.48
C CYS A 18 -12.57 -23.22 -10.16
N GLY A 19 -11.33 -23.69 -10.16
CA GLY A 19 -10.34 -23.46 -9.10
C GLY A 19 -9.91 -22.00 -9.01
N PHE A 20 -10.87 -21.06 -8.92
CA PHE A 20 -10.60 -19.68 -8.62
C PHE A 20 -10.28 -19.58 -7.12
N ALA A 21 -9.02 -19.83 -6.77
CA ALA A 21 -8.49 -19.40 -5.47
C ALA A 21 -8.30 -17.87 -5.56
N PRO A 22 -9.04 -17.07 -4.78
CA PRO A 22 -8.73 -15.65 -4.69
C PRO A 22 -7.28 -15.55 -4.23
N ARG A 23 -6.45 -14.90 -5.01
CA ARG A 23 -5.07 -14.56 -4.65
C ARG A 23 -5.15 -13.51 -3.54
N GLY A 24 -5.60 -13.97 -2.36
CA GLY A 24 -5.82 -13.14 -1.19
C GLY A 24 -4.63 -13.20 -0.27
N SER A 25 -4.33 -12.07 0.32
CA SER A 25 -3.35 -11.79 1.36
C SER A 25 -1.96 -12.40 1.10
N ALA A 26 -1.00 -11.55 0.86
CA ALA A 26 0.41 -11.90 0.98
C ALA A 26 0.62 -12.55 2.34
N GLU A 27 1.00 -13.83 2.35
CA GLU A 27 1.24 -14.57 3.60
C GLU A 27 2.51 -14.01 4.23
N LEU A 28 2.33 -13.18 5.25
CA LEU A 28 3.43 -12.56 5.99
C LEU A 28 4.00 -13.57 6.99
N ALA A 29 5.30 -13.49 7.22
CA ALA A 29 6.00 -14.36 8.18
C ALA A 29 5.33 -14.33 9.58
N PRO A 30 5.34 -15.45 10.34
CA PRO A 30 4.74 -15.52 11.67
C PRO A 30 5.31 -14.49 12.66
N GLU A 31 6.56 -14.10 12.50
CA GLU A 31 7.24 -13.08 13.29
C GLU A 31 6.59 -11.70 13.16
N LEU A 32 5.84 -11.47 12.09
CA LEU A 32 5.10 -10.23 11.85
C LEU A 32 3.68 -10.26 12.43
N SER A 33 3.38 -11.15 13.39
CA SER A 33 2.03 -11.31 13.98
C SER A 33 1.58 -10.10 14.79
N ALA A 34 2.48 -9.49 15.56
CA ALA A 34 2.25 -8.31 16.38
C ALA A 34 3.30 -7.24 16.05
N LEU A 35 2.90 -6.20 15.32
CA LEU A 35 3.79 -5.17 14.81
C LEU A 35 3.64 -3.86 15.58
N ASN A 36 4.76 -3.19 15.81
CA ASN A 36 4.82 -1.79 16.18
C ASN A 36 5.33 -0.95 15.00
N MET A 37 4.87 0.28 14.86
CA MET A 37 5.35 1.25 13.88
C MET A 37 5.76 2.55 14.58
N ASN A 38 6.83 3.18 14.12
CA ASN A 38 7.27 4.49 14.63
C ASN A 38 6.57 5.67 13.95
N LEU A 39 5.56 5.43 13.11
CA LEU A 39 4.73 6.50 12.52
C LEU A 39 3.64 6.93 13.51
N PRO A 40 3.34 8.24 13.57
CA PRO A 40 2.19 8.74 14.34
C PRO A 40 0.87 8.14 13.86
N SER A 41 -0.07 7.90 14.76
CA SER A 41 -1.37 7.29 14.42
C SER A 41 -2.24 8.16 13.48
N ASN A 42 -2.00 9.46 13.44
CA ASN A 42 -2.66 10.41 12.53
C ASN A 42 -1.99 10.50 11.15
N ASP A 43 -0.84 9.85 10.95
CA ASP A 43 -0.18 9.79 9.64
C ASP A 43 -1.05 9.01 8.63
N PRO A 44 -1.28 9.52 7.40
CA PRO A 44 -2.08 8.86 6.39
C PRO A 44 -1.58 7.45 6.04
N LEU A 45 -0.25 7.28 5.90
CA LEU A 45 0.35 5.99 5.61
C LEU A 45 0.16 4.99 6.76
N ALA A 46 0.30 5.45 8.01
CA ALA A 46 0.10 4.60 9.18
C ALA A 46 -1.34 4.08 9.25
N ARG A 47 -2.34 4.90 8.93
CA ARG A 47 -3.75 4.49 8.89
C ARG A 47 -4.01 3.43 7.82
N GLU A 48 -3.50 3.66 6.61
CA GLU A 48 -3.67 2.73 5.50
C GLU A 48 -2.98 1.39 5.77
N LEU A 49 -1.73 1.41 6.24
CA LEU A 49 -0.99 0.22 6.66
C LEU A 49 -1.71 -0.52 7.79
N SER A 50 -2.26 0.20 8.76
CA SER A 50 -3.03 -0.40 9.85
C SER A 50 -4.23 -1.19 9.34
N THR A 51 -4.93 -0.65 8.35
CA THR A 51 -6.08 -1.30 7.71
C THR A 51 -5.64 -2.57 6.97
N LEU A 52 -4.61 -2.48 6.15
CA LEU A 52 -4.11 -3.60 5.35
C LEU A 52 -3.51 -4.72 6.23
N LEU A 53 -2.72 -4.38 7.25
CA LEU A 53 -2.13 -5.35 8.17
C LEU A 53 -3.20 -6.09 8.97
N ARG A 54 -4.21 -5.38 9.49
CA ARG A 54 -5.34 -6.01 10.18
C ARG A 54 -6.17 -6.91 9.27
N ALA A 55 -6.41 -6.50 8.03
CA ALA A 55 -7.08 -7.33 7.03
C ALA A 55 -6.28 -8.61 6.73
N GLY A 56 -4.94 -8.55 6.81
CA GLY A 56 -4.03 -9.69 6.73
C GLY A 56 -3.88 -10.49 8.05
N GLY A 57 -4.71 -10.23 9.07
CA GLY A 57 -4.68 -10.94 10.36
C GLY A 57 -3.53 -10.54 11.27
N ARG A 58 -2.89 -9.38 11.06
CA ARG A 58 -1.81 -8.85 11.91
C ARG A 58 -2.35 -7.86 12.92
N THR A 59 -1.74 -7.83 14.10
CA THR A 59 -2.14 -6.92 15.17
C THR A 59 -1.12 -5.77 15.27
N LEU A 60 -1.63 -4.53 15.35
CA LEU A 60 -0.79 -3.40 15.70
C LEU A 60 -0.87 -3.16 17.20
N VAL A 61 0.29 -3.11 17.83
CA VAL A 61 0.44 -3.07 19.27
C VAL A 61 1.45 -2.00 19.70
N SER A 62 1.53 -1.76 21.01
CA SER A 62 2.59 -0.93 21.57
C SER A 62 3.97 -1.56 21.39
N ALA A 63 5.04 -0.78 21.51
CA ALA A 63 6.41 -1.29 21.33
C ALA A 63 6.74 -2.43 22.32
N ASN A 64 6.14 -2.42 23.53
CA ASN A 64 6.41 -3.44 24.55
C ASN A 64 5.74 -4.79 24.26
N ASP A 65 4.66 -4.80 23.48
CA ASP A 65 3.87 -6.00 23.17
C ASP A 65 4.14 -6.53 21.76
N ALA A 66 5.01 -5.85 21.00
CA ALA A 66 5.31 -6.21 19.63
C ALA A 66 6.20 -7.44 19.54
N THR A 67 6.08 -8.22 18.47
CA THR A 67 7.04 -9.26 18.08
C THR A 67 8.08 -8.72 17.09
N ALA A 68 7.74 -7.66 16.38
CA ALA A 68 8.65 -6.97 15.46
C ALA A 68 8.31 -5.46 15.39
N GLN A 69 9.33 -4.68 15.06
CA GLN A 69 9.25 -3.23 14.87
C GLN A 69 9.46 -2.88 13.40
N MET A 70 8.50 -2.16 12.83
CA MET A 70 8.62 -1.52 11.53
C MET A 70 9.10 -0.08 11.74
N VAL A 71 10.34 0.19 11.32
CA VAL A 71 11.00 1.48 11.50
C VAL A 71 11.06 2.21 10.16
N PHE A 72 10.36 3.33 10.08
CA PHE A 72 10.41 4.25 8.94
C PHE A 72 11.53 5.27 9.18
N GLU A 73 12.54 5.25 8.32
CA GLU A 73 13.64 6.22 8.32
C GLU A 73 13.29 7.44 7.48
N ARG A 74 12.40 7.24 6.49
CA ARG A 74 11.85 8.31 5.65
C ARG A 74 10.40 8.02 5.35
N ASN A 75 9.57 9.07 5.44
CA ASN A 75 8.19 9.10 4.99
C ASN A 75 7.91 10.53 4.54
N ASN A 76 8.11 10.83 3.26
CA ASN A 76 8.04 12.18 2.73
C ASN A 76 7.28 12.24 1.42
N LEU A 77 6.14 12.94 1.43
CA LEU A 77 5.35 13.24 0.26
C LEU A 77 5.50 14.73 -0.08
N ALA A 78 6.36 15.04 -1.04
CA ALA A 78 6.70 16.39 -1.49
C ALA A 78 6.01 16.75 -2.80
N ARG A 79 5.85 18.06 -3.02
CA ARG A 79 5.46 18.65 -4.30
C ARG A 79 6.61 19.45 -4.86
N ASP A 80 7.01 19.15 -6.08
CA ASP A 80 8.06 19.84 -6.81
C ASP A 80 7.47 20.56 -8.03
N VAL A 81 8.09 21.67 -8.45
CA VAL A 81 7.73 22.38 -9.69
C VAL A 81 8.43 21.70 -10.85
N GLN A 82 7.67 21.17 -11.81
CA GLN A 82 8.23 20.51 -13.00
C GLN A 82 8.48 21.49 -14.14
N SER A 83 7.53 22.38 -14.43
CA SER A 83 7.68 23.33 -15.52
C SER A 83 7.12 24.70 -15.20
N VAL A 84 7.77 25.71 -15.80
CA VAL A 84 7.35 27.11 -15.70
C VAL A 84 7.10 27.60 -17.13
N GLY A 85 5.89 28.11 -17.39
CA GLY A 85 5.55 28.64 -18.72
C GLY A 85 6.34 29.90 -19.08
N ALA A 86 6.29 30.32 -20.36
CA ALA A 86 6.99 31.52 -20.88
C ALA A 86 6.68 32.80 -20.14
N THR A 87 5.58 32.87 -19.37
CA THR A 87 5.16 33.98 -18.53
C THR A 87 5.59 33.85 -17.05
N ALA A 88 6.59 32.99 -16.77
CA ALA A 88 7.05 32.63 -15.41
C ALA A 88 5.93 32.03 -14.50
N ARG A 89 4.89 31.44 -15.09
CA ARG A 89 3.81 30.77 -14.34
C ARG A 89 4.03 29.27 -14.33
N VAL A 90 3.92 28.66 -13.15
CA VAL A 90 3.97 27.20 -13.00
C VAL A 90 2.79 26.58 -13.74
N ARG A 91 3.06 25.53 -14.52
CA ARG A 91 2.06 24.79 -15.29
C ARG A 91 1.97 23.33 -14.89
N GLU A 92 3.07 22.78 -14.39
CA GLU A 92 3.14 21.38 -14.05
C GLU A 92 3.84 21.20 -12.71
N PHE A 93 3.26 20.38 -11.87
CA PHE A 93 3.85 19.93 -10.62
C PHE A 93 4.08 18.43 -10.66
N ALA A 94 5.10 17.99 -9.93
CA ALA A 94 5.31 16.56 -9.60
C ALA A 94 5.04 16.35 -8.11
N LEU A 95 4.28 15.34 -7.78
CA LEU A 95 4.21 14.76 -6.46
C LEU A 95 5.20 13.61 -6.39
N ARG A 96 6.11 13.66 -5.42
CA ARG A 96 7.07 12.60 -5.15
C ARG A 96 6.87 12.07 -3.74
N TYR A 97 6.66 10.77 -3.65
CA TYR A 97 6.50 10.08 -2.38
C TYR A 97 7.66 9.11 -2.16
N ASP A 98 8.52 9.44 -1.20
CA ASP A 98 9.69 8.67 -0.82
C ASP A 98 9.47 8.01 0.55
N VAL A 99 9.60 6.69 0.61
CA VAL A 99 9.55 5.93 1.85
C VAL A 99 10.80 5.06 1.95
N ALA A 100 11.45 5.08 3.11
CA ALA A 100 12.49 4.14 3.47
C ALA A 100 12.12 3.50 4.80
N PHE A 101 12.06 2.16 4.84
CA PHE A 101 11.69 1.41 6.03
C PHE A 101 12.48 0.12 6.14
N ARG A 102 12.55 -0.41 7.36
CA ARG A 102 13.05 -1.75 7.68
C ARG A 102 12.17 -2.39 8.73
N VAL A 103 12.26 -3.71 8.87
CA VAL A 103 11.59 -4.45 9.95
C VAL A 103 12.60 -5.27 10.72
N GLN A 104 12.56 -5.14 12.05
CA GLN A 104 13.45 -5.84 12.96
C GLN A 104 12.64 -6.60 14.00
N ALA A 105 13.06 -7.83 14.32
CA ALA A 105 12.58 -8.54 15.49
C ALA A 105 13.10 -7.86 16.78
N LEU A 106 12.48 -8.17 17.93
CA LEU A 106 12.90 -7.57 19.21
C LEU A 106 14.32 -8.00 19.65
N ASP A 107 14.81 -9.12 19.13
CA ASP A 107 16.19 -9.60 19.35
C ASP A 107 17.23 -8.88 18.49
N GLY A 108 16.80 -7.89 17.68
CA GLY A 108 17.64 -7.11 16.76
C GLY A 108 17.88 -7.77 15.41
N ARG A 109 17.37 -8.96 15.17
CA ARG A 109 17.47 -9.65 13.88
C ARG A 109 16.65 -8.90 12.82
N GLU A 110 17.27 -8.63 11.69
CA GLU A 110 16.62 -7.97 10.58
C GLU A 110 15.68 -8.95 9.84
N LEU A 111 14.39 -8.65 9.85
CA LEU A 111 13.36 -9.43 9.15
C LEU A 111 13.16 -8.91 7.72
N VAL A 112 13.18 -7.59 7.55
CA VAL A 112 13.17 -6.92 6.25
C VAL A 112 14.27 -5.86 6.26
N PRO A 113 15.26 -5.95 5.35
CA PRO A 113 16.32 -4.97 5.25
C PRO A 113 15.79 -3.60 4.83
N LEU A 114 16.61 -2.58 5.02
CA LEU A 114 16.28 -1.23 4.59
C LEU A 114 15.83 -1.24 3.13
N THR A 115 14.55 -0.98 2.95
CA THR A 115 13.87 -0.98 1.66
C THR A 115 13.45 0.43 1.33
N GLN A 116 13.80 0.90 0.13
CA GLN A 116 13.42 2.21 -0.38
C GLN A 116 12.39 2.06 -1.47
N LEU A 117 11.30 2.82 -1.37
CA LEU A 117 10.21 2.86 -2.32
C LEU A 117 9.96 4.30 -2.74
N GLU A 118 9.70 4.51 -4.03
CA GLU A 118 9.39 5.81 -4.59
C GLU A 118 8.18 5.72 -5.51
N ILE A 119 7.32 6.73 -5.47
CA ILE A 119 6.20 6.94 -6.38
C ILE A 119 6.25 8.38 -6.87
N ASN A 120 6.12 8.57 -8.18
CA ASN A 120 6.03 9.89 -8.80
C ASN A 120 4.72 10.02 -9.56
N ARG A 121 4.09 11.20 -9.47
CA ARG A 121 2.89 11.59 -10.22
C ARG A 121 3.00 13.04 -10.66
N ASP A 122 2.81 13.27 -11.95
CA ASP A 122 2.78 14.62 -12.51
C ASP A 122 1.32 15.05 -12.69
N TYR A 123 1.03 16.34 -12.45
CA TYR A 123 -0.27 16.92 -12.75
C TYR A 123 -0.15 18.36 -13.23
N THR A 124 -1.11 18.75 -14.08
CA THR A 124 -1.14 20.08 -14.66
C THR A 124 -1.92 21.04 -13.77
N PHE A 125 -1.34 22.19 -13.51
CA PHE A 125 -1.98 23.25 -12.74
C PHE A 125 -2.55 24.33 -13.67
N ASP A 126 -3.88 24.47 -13.70
CA ASP A 126 -4.57 25.57 -14.37
C ASP A 126 -4.98 26.63 -13.36
N GLN A 127 -4.40 27.83 -13.50
CA GLN A 127 -4.73 28.97 -12.63
C GLN A 127 -6.18 29.46 -12.78
N GLY A 128 -6.86 29.12 -13.88
CA GLY A 128 -8.28 29.41 -14.07
C GLY A 128 -9.19 28.46 -13.29
N GLN A 129 -8.68 27.34 -12.82
CA GLN A 129 -9.42 26.27 -12.11
C GLN A 129 -8.78 25.88 -10.77
N VAL A 130 -8.43 26.86 -9.96
CA VAL A 130 -7.67 26.66 -8.69
C VAL A 130 -8.36 25.64 -7.76
N LEU A 131 -9.68 25.67 -7.65
CA LEU A 131 -10.43 24.71 -6.81
C LEU A 131 -10.34 23.27 -7.37
N GLY A 132 -10.38 23.12 -8.70
CA GLY A 132 -10.22 21.80 -9.33
C GLY A 132 -8.81 21.25 -9.14
N ALA A 133 -7.79 22.07 -9.29
CA ALA A 133 -6.39 21.66 -9.11
C ALA A 133 -6.06 21.24 -7.67
N ALA A 134 -6.64 21.91 -6.67
CA ALA A 134 -6.46 21.52 -5.27
C ALA A 134 -7.11 20.15 -4.96
N SER A 135 -8.30 19.91 -5.49
CA SER A 135 -9.00 18.61 -5.32
C SER A 135 -8.28 17.49 -6.05
N GLU A 136 -7.70 17.77 -7.22
CA GLU A 136 -6.89 16.78 -7.95
C GLU A 136 -5.61 16.42 -7.19
N GLU A 137 -4.90 17.41 -6.64
CA GLU A 137 -3.70 17.15 -5.83
C GLU A 137 -4.03 16.29 -4.60
N GLU A 138 -5.12 16.62 -3.88
CA GLU A 138 -5.56 15.86 -2.71
C GLU A 138 -5.88 14.40 -3.09
N PHE A 139 -6.62 14.20 -4.18
CA PHE A 139 -6.94 12.88 -4.70
C PHE A 139 -5.68 12.07 -5.05
N LEU A 140 -4.71 12.70 -5.73
CA LEU A 140 -3.45 12.06 -6.09
C LEU A 140 -2.62 11.67 -4.85
N ARG A 141 -2.58 12.53 -3.82
CA ARG A 141 -1.90 12.25 -2.54
C ARG A 141 -2.49 11.03 -1.84
N ASP A 142 -3.81 10.94 -1.81
CA ASP A 142 -4.53 9.81 -1.23
C ASP A 142 -4.29 8.51 -2.02
N GLU A 143 -4.29 8.59 -3.35
CA GLU A 143 -4.00 7.45 -4.21
C GLU A 143 -2.55 6.96 -4.03
N MET A 144 -1.58 7.88 -4.02
CA MET A 144 -0.18 7.57 -3.76
C MET A 144 0.04 6.94 -2.39
N THR A 145 -0.68 7.39 -1.37
CA THR A 145 -0.61 6.83 -0.01
C THR A 145 -1.12 5.39 0.01
N ARG A 146 -2.26 5.12 -0.63
CA ARG A 146 -2.80 3.76 -0.77
C ARG A 146 -1.88 2.85 -1.57
N GLU A 147 -1.34 3.34 -2.68
CA GLU A 147 -0.37 2.58 -3.49
C GLU A 147 0.91 2.28 -2.69
N MET A 148 1.44 3.27 -1.96
CA MET A 148 2.64 3.10 -1.14
C MET A 148 2.41 2.03 -0.06
N ALA A 149 1.29 2.08 0.65
CA ALA A 149 0.94 1.06 1.64
C ALA A 149 0.89 -0.35 1.02
N GLN A 150 0.30 -0.50 -0.16
CA GLN A 150 0.27 -1.79 -0.86
C GLN A 150 1.67 -2.26 -1.30
N ARG A 151 2.56 -1.34 -1.73
CA ARG A 151 3.94 -1.68 -2.07
C ARG A 151 4.71 -2.17 -0.83
N ILE A 152 4.51 -1.53 0.32
CA ILE A 152 5.09 -1.95 1.60
C ILE A 152 4.60 -3.35 1.97
N ILE A 153 3.28 -3.61 1.93
CA ILE A 153 2.73 -4.95 2.22
C ILE A 153 3.32 -6.02 1.30
N ARG A 154 3.47 -5.73 0.01
CA ARG A 154 4.15 -6.67 -0.92
C ARG A 154 5.60 -6.92 -0.55
N ALA A 155 6.33 -5.87 -0.16
CA ALA A 155 7.72 -6.01 0.28
C ALA A 155 7.86 -6.87 1.56
N LEU A 156 6.88 -6.82 2.46
CA LEU A 156 6.82 -7.68 3.65
C LEU A 156 6.54 -9.17 3.30
N ALA A 157 5.85 -9.43 2.20
CA ALA A 157 5.41 -10.77 1.80
C ALA A 157 6.43 -11.55 0.98
N THR A 158 7.41 -10.90 0.41
CA THR A 158 8.42 -11.52 -0.47
C THR A 158 9.60 -12.14 0.28
N ARG A 159 9.46 -12.38 1.61
CA ARG A 159 10.54 -12.88 2.47
C ARG A 159 10.21 -14.20 3.16
#